data_2786312a9b7649f2591d5c86e76a3433
#
_entry.id   2786312a9b7649f2591d5c86e76a3433
#
_cell.length_a   1.000
_cell.length_b   1.000
_cell.length_c   1.000
_cell.angle_alpha   90.00
_cell.angle_beta   90.00
_cell.angle_gamma   90.00
#
_symmetry.space_group_name_H-M   'P 1'
#
loop_
_entity.id
_entity.type
_entity.pdbx_description
1 polymer ?
#
loop_
_entity_poly.entity_id
_entity_poly.type
_entity_poly.pdbx_seq_one_letter_code
_entity_poly.pdbx_strand_id
1 'polypeptide(L)'
;MKRVAQLVTPGIWPATDADARGDNVEAQLALIGPACAAEGLSLEPVYWTDPDIDWTGFDAVTPLTAWNYPRDPFTLQTCLAEAEAAGVRVINPRGVVGWNMDKAYLAQLAALGAPVPQTIEITQVTPTIIAAAFETLGCDEIIVKPSIGAGAWRQVRLKRGQELPDPDQLPPDAALIQPFLTAVETEGEWSLLFFGGAFSHALVKRPKPGDYRTQGMHGAREAAADAPDGFVETALAVLEHIPGPLAYARVDLVRGPDGAPLLM
;
A
#
# COMPACT_ATOMS: atom_id res chain seq x y z
N MET A 1 -19.97 -24.65 3.30
CA MET A 1 -18.81 -23.77 3.55
C MET A 1 -18.75 -22.77 2.39
N LYS A 2 -18.68 -21.46 2.67
CA LYS A 2 -18.55 -20.44 1.63
C LYS A 2 -17.12 -20.42 1.13
N ARG A 3 -16.93 -20.29 -0.19
CA ARG A 3 -15.61 -20.28 -0.83
C ARG A 3 -15.15 -18.84 -1.10
N VAL A 4 -13.95 -18.53 -0.66
CA VAL A 4 -13.33 -17.20 -0.84
C VAL A 4 -12.04 -17.38 -1.66
N ALA A 5 -11.99 -16.76 -2.83
CA ALA A 5 -10.77 -16.69 -3.63
C ALA A 5 -9.81 -15.65 -3.01
N GLN A 6 -8.60 -16.07 -2.69
CA GLN A 6 -7.52 -15.13 -2.34
C GLN A 6 -6.62 -14.96 -3.58
N LEU A 7 -6.58 -13.75 -4.11
CA LEU A 7 -5.76 -13.46 -5.28
C LEU A 7 -4.28 -13.49 -4.94
N VAL A 8 -3.55 -14.35 -5.61
CA VAL A 8 -2.10 -14.52 -5.46
C VAL A 8 -1.38 -14.31 -6.79
N THR A 9 -0.08 -14.14 -6.73
CA THR A 9 0.75 -13.89 -7.90
C THR A 9 1.64 -15.09 -8.21
N PRO A 10 1.69 -15.57 -9.47
CA PRO A 10 2.66 -16.58 -9.90
C PRO A 10 4.09 -16.14 -9.59
N GLY A 11 4.91 -17.06 -9.03
CA GLY A 11 6.29 -16.80 -8.63
C GLY A 11 6.45 -16.11 -7.27
N ILE A 12 5.35 -15.63 -6.69
CA ILE A 12 5.30 -15.20 -5.29
C ILE A 12 4.62 -16.30 -4.44
N TRP A 13 3.63 -16.98 -5.02
CA TRP A 13 3.02 -18.16 -4.41
C TRP A 13 2.82 -19.24 -5.49
N PRO A 14 3.17 -20.53 -5.26
CA PRO A 14 3.97 -20.96 -4.09
C PRO A 14 5.29 -20.22 -3.99
N ALA A 15 5.82 -20.13 -2.76
CA ALA A 15 7.11 -19.49 -2.53
C ALA A 15 8.21 -20.15 -3.39
N THR A 16 9.08 -19.31 -3.95
CA THR A 16 10.30 -19.77 -4.63
C THR A 16 11.50 -19.34 -3.80
N ASP A 17 12.59 -20.09 -3.82
CA ASP A 17 13.82 -19.80 -3.07
C ASP A 17 14.39 -18.39 -3.33
N ALA A 18 13.91 -17.74 -4.38
CA ALA A 18 14.37 -16.41 -4.79
C ALA A 18 13.48 -15.24 -4.31
N ASP A 19 12.31 -15.50 -3.74
CA ASP A 19 11.36 -14.43 -3.37
C ASP A 19 10.81 -14.58 -1.95
N ALA A 20 11.42 -13.84 -1.00
CA ALA A 20 11.00 -13.79 0.41
C ALA A 20 9.52 -13.34 0.63
N ARG A 21 8.84 -12.77 -0.40
CA ARG A 21 7.42 -12.45 -0.32
C ARG A 21 6.54 -13.68 -0.42
N GLY A 22 7.03 -14.73 -1.07
CA GLY A 22 6.34 -16.02 -1.14
C GLY A 22 6.15 -16.64 0.24
N ASP A 23 7.18 -16.63 1.07
CA ASP A 23 7.12 -17.12 2.45
C ASP A 23 6.05 -16.36 3.26
N ASN A 24 5.90 -15.07 3.04
CA ASN A 24 4.87 -14.26 3.68
C ASN A 24 3.45 -14.63 3.21
N VAL A 25 3.24 -14.95 1.94
CA VAL A 25 1.94 -15.43 1.43
C VAL A 25 1.59 -16.77 2.07
N GLU A 26 2.52 -17.71 2.11
CA GLU A 26 2.31 -19.01 2.74
C GLU A 26 2.01 -18.89 4.23
N ALA A 27 2.76 -18.04 4.95
CA ALA A 27 2.52 -17.78 6.36
C ALA A 27 1.14 -17.14 6.59
N GLN A 28 0.71 -16.22 5.74
CA GLN A 28 -0.63 -15.63 5.82
C GLN A 28 -1.73 -16.67 5.57
N LEU A 29 -1.60 -17.49 4.53
CA LEU A 29 -2.57 -18.56 4.24
C LEU A 29 -2.65 -19.56 5.40
N ALA A 30 -1.51 -19.93 5.98
CA ALA A 30 -1.44 -20.84 7.12
C ALA A 30 -2.11 -20.26 8.40
N LEU A 31 -2.06 -18.94 8.58
CA LEU A 31 -2.70 -18.28 9.72
C LEU A 31 -4.19 -18.00 9.47
N ILE A 32 -4.53 -17.47 8.30
CA ILE A 32 -5.90 -17.02 7.99
C ILE A 32 -6.80 -18.23 7.64
N GLY A 33 -6.27 -19.24 6.95
CA GLY A 33 -7.04 -20.40 6.53
C GLY A 33 -7.79 -21.12 7.66
N PRO A 34 -7.13 -21.52 8.76
CA PRO A 34 -7.81 -22.11 9.92
C PRO A 34 -8.86 -21.20 10.55
N ALA A 35 -8.59 -19.88 10.65
CA ALA A 35 -9.55 -18.91 11.17
C ALA A 35 -10.78 -18.81 10.25
N CYS A 36 -10.60 -18.76 8.94
CA CYS A 36 -11.68 -18.81 7.96
C CYS A 36 -12.49 -20.10 8.09
N ALA A 37 -11.81 -21.26 8.22
CA ALA A 37 -12.48 -22.54 8.36
C ALA A 37 -13.36 -22.62 9.63
N ALA A 38 -12.91 -22.04 10.74
CA ALA A 38 -13.69 -21.95 11.97
C ALA A 38 -15.00 -21.16 11.80
N GLU A 39 -15.01 -20.18 10.87
CA GLU A 39 -16.17 -19.36 10.51
C GLU A 39 -16.94 -19.95 9.30
N GLY A 40 -16.67 -21.18 8.91
CA GLY A 40 -17.35 -21.86 7.79
C GLY A 40 -16.94 -21.35 6.41
N LEU A 41 -15.77 -20.73 6.29
CA LEU A 41 -15.21 -20.25 5.03
C LEU A 41 -14.07 -21.16 4.55
N SER A 42 -13.95 -21.36 3.24
CA SER A 42 -12.78 -21.99 2.59
C SER A 42 -12.01 -20.91 1.87
N LEU A 43 -10.76 -20.69 2.23
CA LEU A 43 -9.87 -19.74 1.57
C LEU A 43 -9.03 -20.48 0.54
N GLU A 44 -9.12 -20.08 -0.73
CA GLU A 44 -8.48 -20.76 -1.84
C GLU A 44 -7.60 -19.78 -2.64
N PRO A 45 -6.30 -20.06 -2.84
CA PRO A 45 -5.44 -19.22 -3.64
C PRO A 45 -5.81 -19.33 -5.14
N VAL A 46 -5.92 -18.16 -5.80
CA VAL A 46 -6.25 -18.02 -7.22
C VAL A 46 -5.28 -17.05 -7.87
N TYR A 47 -4.69 -17.42 -9.00
CA TYR A 47 -3.84 -16.50 -9.76
C TYR A 47 -4.68 -15.46 -10.49
N TRP A 48 -4.57 -14.20 -10.07
CA TRP A 48 -5.32 -13.10 -10.69
C TRP A 48 -4.91 -12.81 -12.15
N THR A 49 -3.80 -13.39 -12.60
CA THR A 49 -3.29 -13.28 -13.97
C THR A 49 -3.78 -14.41 -14.88
N ASP A 50 -4.52 -15.39 -14.34
CA ASP A 50 -5.12 -16.45 -15.12
C ASP A 50 -6.36 -15.89 -15.86
N PRO A 51 -6.39 -15.95 -17.22
CA PRO A 51 -7.53 -15.45 -17.98
C PRO A 51 -8.75 -16.39 -17.92
N ASP A 52 -8.57 -17.63 -17.46
CA ASP A 52 -9.59 -18.67 -17.48
C ASP A 52 -10.10 -19.01 -16.07
N ILE A 53 -10.12 -18.04 -15.14
CA ILE A 53 -10.64 -18.28 -13.79
C ILE A 53 -12.12 -18.67 -13.85
N ASP A 54 -12.43 -19.86 -13.34
CA ASP A 54 -13.82 -20.25 -13.12
C ASP A 54 -14.35 -19.64 -11.82
N TRP A 55 -15.05 -18.53 -11.93
CA TRP A 55 -15.68 -17.84 -10.81
C TRP A 55 -16.91 -18.56 -10.25
N THR A 56 -17.44 -19.57 -10.94
CA THR A 56 -18.60 -20.31 -10.44
C THR A 56 -18.27 -21.05 -9.16
N GLY A 57 -19.07 -20.85 -8.15
CA GLY A 57 -18.87 -21.49 -6.85
C GLY A 57 -17.97 -20.72 -5.87
N PHE A 58 -17.43 -19.56 -6.22
CA PHE A 58 -16.89 -18.62 -5.23
C PHE A 58 -17.99 -17.66 -4.73
N ASP A 59 -18.01 -17.42 -3.43
CA ASP A 59 -18.92 -16.46 -2.78
C ASP A 59 -18.28 -15.07 -2.68
N ALA A 60 -16.95 -15.02 -2.56
CA ALA A 60 -16.19 -13.79 -2.44
C ALA A 60 -14.76 -13.91 -3.00
N VAL A 61 -14.14 -12.76 -3.29
CA VAL A 61 -12.73 -12.66 -3.69
C VAL A 61 -12.05 -11.52 -2.93
N THR A 62 -10.81 -11.75 -2.51
CA THR A 62 -9.97 -10.74 -1.86
C THR A 62 -8.64 -10.56 -2.59
N PRO A 63 -8.23 -9.32 -2.94
CA PRO A 63 -6.94 -9.03 -3.57
C PRO A 63 -5.79 -8.87 -2.55
N LEU A 64 -5.95 -9.33 -1.31
CA LEU A 64 -5.03 -9.06 -0.19
C LEU A 64 -3.56 -9.39 -0.49
N THR A 65 -3.29 -10.38 -1.33
CA THR A 65 -1.94 -10.85 -1.69
C THR A 65 -1.57 -10.66 -3.17
N ALA A 66 -2.30 -9.82 -3.89
CA ALA A 66 -1.97 -9.44 -5.27
C ALA A 66 -0.84 -8.38 -5.32
N TRP A 67 0.29 -8.64 -4.67
CA TRP A 67 1.32 -7.63 -4.36
C TRP A 67 2.11 -7.09 -5.55
N ASN A 68 2.10 -7.76 -6.69
CA ASN A 68 2.77 -7.27 -7.90
C ASN A 68 1.81 -6.55 -8.87
N TYR A 69 0.63 -6.18 -8.43
CA TYR A 69 -0.35 -5.43 -9.23
C TYR A 69 0.23 -4.18 -9.92
N PRO A 70 1.27 -3.48 -9.38
CA PRO A 70 1.81 -2.30 -10.06
C PRO A 70 2.40 -2.59 -11.43
N ARG A 71 2.69 -3.86 -11.75
CA ARG A 71 3.20 -4.26 -13.08
C ARG A 71 2.09 -4.32 -14.13
N ASP A 72 0.86 -4.61 -13.69
CA ASP A 72 -0.31 -4.70 -14.56
C ASP A 72 -1.60 -4.42 -13.76
N PRO A 73 -1.82 -3.14 -13.37
CA PRO A 73 -3.00 -2.76 -12.60
C PRO A 73 -4.31 -2.95 -13.37
N PHE A 74 -4.25 -2.88 -14.70
CA PHE A 74 -5.43 -3.06 -15.55
C PHE A 74 -5.94 -4.50 -15.49
N THR A 75 -5.05 -5.49 -15.61
CA THR A 75 -5.43 -6.91 -15.52
C THR A 75 -6.03 -7.24 -14.15
N LEU A 76 -5.50 -6.70 -13.04
CA LEU A 76 -6.12 -6.91 -11.73
C LEU A 76 -7.54 -6.33 -11.68
N GLN A 77 -7.76 -5.11 -12.19
CA GLN A 77 -9.09 -4.51 -12.22
C GLN A 77 -10.06 -5.28 -13.12
N THR A 78 -9.59 -5.84 -14.23
CA THR A 78 -10.37 -6.70 -15.12
C THR A 78 -10.77 -7.99 -14.41
N CYS A 79 -9.83 -8.67 -13.76
CA CYS A 79 -10.08 -9.88 -12.96
C CYS A 79 -11.16 -9.64 -11.88
N LEU A 80 -11.06 -8.52 -11.15
CA LEU A 80 -12.07 -8.18 -10.14
C LEU A 80 -13.44 -7.83 -10.77
N ALA A 81 -13.46 -7.20 -11.95
CA ALA A 81 -14.69 -6.91 -12.66
C ALA A 81 -15.39 -8.19 -13.18
N GLU A 82 -14.63 -9.16 -13.64
CA GLU A 82 -15.13 -10.47 -14.07
C GLU A 82 -15.72 -11.24 -12.89
N ALA A 83 -15.06 -11.21 -11.72
CA ALA A 83 -15.62 -11.78 -10.50
C ALA A 83 -16.95 -11.13 -10.11
N GLU A 84 -17.05 -9.79 -10.14
CA GLU A 84 -18.32 -9.09 -9.89
C GLU A 84 -19.41 -9.46 -10.91
N ALA A 85 -19.06 -9.53 -12.21
CA ALA A 85 -19.98 -9.93 -13.27
C ALA A 85 -20.51 -11.37 -13.09
N ALA A 86 -19.70 -12.25 -12.50
CA ALA A 86 -20.10 -13.61 -12.11
C ALA A 86 -20.91 -13.67 -10.80
N GLY A 87 -21.15 -12.54 -10.13
CA GLY A 87 -21.88 -12.45 -8.87
C GLY A 87 -21.04 -12.69 -7.62
N VAL A 88 -19.71 -12.74 -7.76
CA VAL A 88 -18.76 -12.92 -6.65
C VAL A 88 -18.52 -11.59 -5.95
N ARG A 89 -18.61 -11.55 -4.62
CA ARG A 89 -18.40 -10.34 -3.83
C ARG A 89 -16.91 -9.99 -3.74
N VAL A 90 -16.52 -8.82 -4.22
CA VAL A 90 -15.15 -8.30 -4.04
C VAL A 90 -14.96 -7.68 -2.66
N ILE A 91 -13.89 -8.05 -1.95
CA ILE A 91 -13.53 -7.57 -0.61
C ILE A 91 -12.17 -6.82 -0.71
N ASN A 92 -12.03 -5.52 -0.44
CA ASN A 92 -13.05 -4.48 -0.30
C ASN A 92 -13.73 -4.15 -1.65
N PRO A 93 -14.72 -3.21 -1.71
CA PRO A 93 -15.36 -2.88 -2.98
C PRO A 93 -14.36 -2.57 -4.10
N ARG A 94 -14.56 -3.11 -5.30
CA ARG A 94 -13.63 -2.96 -6.45
C ARG A 94 -13.28 -1.50 -6.75
N GLY A 95 -14.24 -0.59 -6.62
CA GLY A 95 -13.99 0.85 -6.80
C GLY A 95 -12.98 1.40 -5.80
N VAL A 96 -13.02 0.95 -4.54
CA VAL A 96 -12.04 1.34 -3.50
C VAL A 96 -10.68 0.72 -3.79
N VAL A 97 -10.64 -0.55 -4.19
CA VAL A 97 -9.39 -1.22 -4.59
C VAL A 97 -8.72 -0.46 -5.72
N GLY A 98 -9.46 -0.15 -6.80
CA GLY A 98 -8.93 0.58 -7.95
C GLY A 98 -8.46 1.99 -7.59
N TRP A 99 -9.22 2.71 -6.80
CA TRP A 99 -8.86 4.04 -6.30
C TRP A 99 -7.56 4.00 -5.47
N ASN A 100 -7.42 3.03 -4.58
CA ASN A 100 -6.25 2.90 -3.71
C ASN A 100 -4.98 2.41 -4.42
N MET A 101 -5.08 1.86 -5.63
CA MET A 101 -3.92 1.44 -6.42
C MET A 101 -3.07 2.61 -6.88
N ASP A 102 -3.68 3.77 -7.13
CA ASP A 102 -3.01 5.00 -7.57
C ASP A 102 -2.92 6.00 -6.41
N LYS A 103 -1.70 6.38 -6.02
CA LYS A 103 -1.44 7.32 -4.91
C LYS A 103 -1.95 8.74 -5.14
N ALA A 104 -2.48 9.05 -6.33
CA ALA A 104 -3.24 10.28 -6.56
C ALA A 104 -4.41 10.44 -5.58
N TYR A 105 -4.87 9.34 -4.94
CA TYR A 105 -5.84 9.40 -3.85
C TYR A 105 -5.40 10.30 -2.69
N LEU A 106 -4.09 10.48 -2.46
CA LEU A 106 -3.57 11.36 -1.41
C LEU A 106 -3.99 12.82 -1.62
N ALA A 107 -3.95 13.32 -2.87
CA ALA A 107 -4.41 14.67 -3.17
C ALA A 107 -5.92 14.83 -2.95
N GLN A 108 -6.71 13.80 -3.28
CA GLN A 108 -8.15 13.79 -3.03
C GLN A 108 -8.46 13.81 -1.53
N LEU A 109 -7.75 13.00 -0.74
CA LEU A 109 -7.89 12.97 0.72
C LEU A 109 -7.45 14.31 1.34
N ALA A 110 -6.34 14.90 0.86
CA ALA A 110 -5.90 16.23 1.30
C ALA A 110 -6.96 17.30 1.04
N ALA A 111 -7.63 17.28 -0.12
CA ALA A 111 -8.71 18.21 -0.45
C ALA A 111 -9.95 18.04 0.47
N LEU A 112 -10.12 16.86 1.07
CA LEU A 112 -11.15 16.56 2.06
C LEU A 112 -10.71 16.88 3.51
N GLY A 113 -9.46 17.36 3.70
CA GLY A 113 -8.92 17.75 4.99
C GLY A 113 -8.09 16.68 5.70
N ALA A 114 -7.82 15.53 5.07
CA ALA A 114 -6.91 14.56 5.64
C ALA A 114 -5.48 15.14 5.73
N PRO A 115 -4.74 14.85 6.82
CA PRO A 115 -3.38 15.34 7.01
C PRO A 115 -2.39 14.56 6.13
N VAL A 116 -2.17 15.06 4.93
CA VAL A 116 -1.22 14.50 3.95
C VAL A 116 -0.03 15.44 3.83
N PRO A 117 1.22 14.95 3.72
CA PRO A 117 2.36 15.79 3.38
C PRO A 117 2.08 16.59 2.10
N GLN A 118 2.58 17.81 2.02
CA GLN A 118 2.47 18.59 0.77
C GLN A 118 2.96 17.74 -0.40
N THR A 119 2.12 17.56 -1.41
CA THR A 119 2.35 16.62 -2.50
C THR A 119 2.30 17.35 -3.84
N ILE A 120 3.29 17.10 -4.69
CA ILE A 120 3.33 17.53 -6.08
C ILE A 120 3.16 16.31 -6.96
N GLU A 121 2.11 16.31 -7.79
CA GLU A 121 1.91 15.28 -8.81
C GLU A 121 2.66 15.66 -10.09
N ILE A 122 3.37 14.70 -10.68
CA ILE A 122 4.14 14.90 -11.91
C ILE A 122 3.86 13.76 -12.88
N THR A 123 3.98 14.04 -14.17
CA THR A 123 3.81 13.03 -15.23
C THR A 123 5.11 12.33 -15.60
N GLN A 124 6.25 12.93 -15.26
CA GLN A 124 7.59 12.37 -15.52
C GLN A 124 8.63 13.01 -14.59
N VAL A 125 9.69 12.28 -14.30
CA VAL A 125 10.82 12.79 -13.52
C VAL A 125 11.85 13.43 -14.44
N THR A 126 12.11 14.74 -14.24
CA THR A 126 13.16 15.48 -14.97
C THR A 126 13.95 16.37 -14.03
N PRO A 127 15.23 16.71 -14.34
CA PRO A 127 16.01 17.62 -13.50
C PRO A 127 15.30 18.96 -13.22
N THR A 128 14.62 19.51 -14.22
CA THR A 128 13.88 20.78 -14.09
C THR A 128 12.72 20.66 -13.13
N ILE A 129 11.92 19.57 -13.22
CA ILE A 129 10.78 19.33 -12.33
C ILE A 129 11.28 19.10 -10.90
N ILE A 130 12.35 18.35 -10.70
CA ILE A 130 12.93 18.11 -9.37
C ILE A 130 13.45 19.40 -8.75
N ALA A 131 14.17 20.25 -9.53
CA ALA A 131 14.62 21.53 -9.03
C ALA A 131 13.46 22.44 -8.60
N ALA A 132 12.40 22.54 -9.41
CA ALA A 132 11.20 23.30 -9.09
C ALA A 132 10.47 22.75 -7.85
N ALA A 133 10.46 21.42 -7.66
CA ALA A 133 9.84 20.78 -6.50
C ALA A 133 10.52 21.18 -5.18
N PHE A 134 11.84 21.24 -5.12
CA PHE A 134 12.57 21.73 -3.96
C PHE A 134 12.18 23.17 -3.58
N GLU A 135 12.01 24.03 -4.58
CA GLU A 135 11.59 25.43 -4.35
C GLU A 135 10.14 25.50 -3.85
N THR A 136 9.25 24.74 -4.49
CA THR A 136 7.81 24.72 -4.13
C THR A 136 7.57 24.15 -2.74
N LEU A 137 8.30 23.07 -2.38
CA LEU A 137 8.15 22.39 -1.09
C LEU A 137 8.96 23.08 0.03
N GLY A 138 9.91 23.98 -0.31
CA GLY A 138 10.72 24.72 0.66
C GLY A 138 11.59 23.81 1.55
N CYS A 139 12.04 22.67 1.03
CA CYS A 139 12.82 21.69 1.79
C CYS A 139 14.09 21.28 1.04
N ASP A 140 15.02 20.65 1.74
CA ASP A 140 16.31 20.21 1.19
C ASP A 140 16.36 18.71 0.87
N GLU A 141 15.35 17.96 1.29
CA GLU A 141 15.22 16.53 0.98
C GLU A 141 13.78 16.19 0.59
N ILE A 142 13.65 15.43 -0.48
CA ILE A 142 12.36 14.98 -1.03
C ILE A 142 12.35 13.48 -1.25
N ILE A 143 11.14 12.91 -1.27
CA ILE A 143 10.87 11.56 -1.78
C ILE A 143 10.13 11.70 -3.10
N VAL A 144 10.59 10.96 -4.10
CA VAL A 144 9.88 10.77 -5.37
C VAL A 144 9.43 9.32 -5.44
N LYS A 145 8.14 9.09 -5.60
CA LYS A 145 7.56 7.73 -5.61
C LYS A 145 6.59 7.55 -6.79
N PRO A 146 6.58 6.39 -7.46
CA PRO A 146 5.61 6.13 -8.53
C PRO A 146 4.18 6.34 -8.03
N SER A 147 3.31 6.89 -8.87
CA SER A 147 1.89 7.00 -8.58
C SER A 147 1.28 5.61 -8.32
N ILE A 148 1.53 4.67 -9.22
CA ILE A 148 1.19 3.25 -9.01
C ILE A 148 2.47 2.49 -8.66
N GLY A 149 2.56 1.97 -7.43
CA GLY A 149 3.75 1.27 -6.96
C GLY A 149 3.58 0.68 -5.56
N ALA A 150 4.30 -0.39 -5.28
CA ALA A 150 4.34 -1.07 -3.99
C ALA A 150 5.78 -1.43 -3.61
N GLY A 151 6.04 -1.67 -2.31
CA GLY A 151 7.34 -2.14 -1.82
C GLY A 151 8.50 -1.17 -2.04
N ALA A 152 8.25 0.14 -2.10
CA ALA A 152 9.23 1.18 -2.43
C ALA A 152 9.93 0.96 -3.80
N TRP A 153 9.29 0.23 -4.72
CA TRP A 153 9.80 0.05 -6.07
C TRP A 153 10.00 1.41 -6.76
N ARG A 154 11.23 1.68 -7.24
CA ARG A 154 11.64 2.93 -7.88
C ARG A 154 11.30 4.20 -7.08
N GLN A 155 11.18 4.07 -5.77
CA GLN A 155 11.11 5.21 -4.86
C GLN A 155 12.51 5.70 -4.57
N VAL A 156 12.75 6.99 -4.73
CA VAL A 156 14.07 7.60 -4.49
C VAL A 156 13.96 8.77 -3.53
N ARG A 157 14.96 8.88 -2.64
CA ARG A 157 15.21 10.06 -1.80
C ARG A 157 16.27 10.90 -2.48
N LEU A 158 15.98 12.17 -2.67
CA LEU A 158 16.88 13.13 -3.31
C LEU A 158 17.19 14.30 -2.38
N LYS A 159 18.42 14.76 -2.41
CA LYS A 159 18.86 15.97 -1.73
C LYS A 159 19.00 17.13 -2.73
N ARG A 160 18.74 18.35 -2.27
CA ARG A 160 18.90 19.55 -3.09
C ARG A 160 20.32 19.61 -3.66
N GLY A 161 20.44 19.79 -4.98
CA GLY A 161 21.71 19.85 -5.68
C GLY A 161 22.37 18.48 -5.97
N GLN A 162 21.74 17.38 -5.59
CA GLN A 162 22.18 16.04 -5.95
C GLN A 162 21.86 15.75 -7.42
N GLU A 163 22.78 15.08 -8.12
CA GLU A 163 22.49 14.51 -9.44
C GLU A 163 21.40 13.44 -9.35
N LEU A 164 20.55 13.38 -10.38
CA LEU A 164 19.54 12.33 -10.45
C LEU A 164 20.19 10.95 -10.60
N PRO A 165 19.63 9.92 -9.97
CA PRO A 165 20.01 8.53 -10.24
C PRO A 165 19.78 8.14 -11.69
N ASP A 166 20.29 6.99 -12.07
CA ASP A 166 20.05 6.42 -13.39
C ASP A 166 18.54 6.29 -13.67
N PRO A 167 18.11 6.51 -14.92
CA PRO A 167 16.68 6.49 -15.28
C PRO A 167 15.95 5.20 -14.90
N ASP A 168 16.62 4.06 -14.85
CA ASP A 168 16.05 2.79 -14.43
C ASP A 168 15.76 2.69 -12.93
N GLN A 169 16.31 3.59 -12.13
CA GLN A 169 16.04 3.72 -10.70
C GLN A 169 14.90 4.71 -10.39
N LEU A 170 14.55 5.55 -11.35
CA LEU A 170 13.50 6.55 -11.22
C LEU A 170 12.12 6.00 -11.58
N PRO A 171 11.01 6.59 -11.07
CA PRO A 171 9.68 6.33 -11.58
C PRO A 171 9.63 6.47 -13.10
N PRO A 172 9.11 5.47 -13.84
CA PRO A 172 9.09 5.52 -15.31
C PRO A 172 7.99 6.43 -15.87
N ASP A 173 6.94 6.66 -15.08
CA ASP A 173 5.71 7.34 -15.45
C ASP A 173 5.32 8.37 -14.38
N ALA A 174 4.02 8.62 -14.24
CA ALA A 174 3.48 9.51 -13.22
C ALA A 174 4.00 9.19 -11.82
N ALA A 175 4.35 10.23 -11.08
CA ALA A 175 4.94 10.11 -9.77
C ALA A 175 4.46 11.23 -8.83
N LEU A 176 4.72 11.03 -7.55
CA LEU A 176 4.46 11.99 -6.48
C LEU A 176 5.79 12.45 -5.87
N ILE A 177 5.89 13.74 -5.59
CA ILE A 177 7.02 14.31 -4.86
C ILE A 177 6.51 14.86 -3.54
N GLN A 178 7.16 14.50 -2.44
CA GLN A 178 6.82 14.94 -1.09
C GLN A 178 8.09 15.32 -0.32
N PRO A 179 8.04 16.21 0.70
CA PRO A 179 9.13 16.39 1.63
C PRO A 179 9.52 15.05 2.27
N PHE A 180 10.80 14.83 2.49
CA PHE A 180 11.25 13.69 3.28
C PHE A 180 10.94 13.92 4.75
N LEU A 181 10.20 13.00 5.36
CA LEU A 181 9.87 13.06 6.79
C LEU A 181 10.92 12.31 7.60
N THR A 182 11.78 13.02 8.30
CA THR A 182 12.89 12.44 9.08
C THR A 182 12.42 11.51 10.20
N ALA A 183 11.18 11.68 10.67
CA ALA A 183 10.58 10.81 11.67
C ALA A 183 10.52 9.33 11.23
N VAL A 184 10.52 9.05 9.92
CA VAL A 184 10.58 7.66 9.44
C VAL A 184 11.87 6.95 9.88
N GLU A 185 13.00 7.67 9.97
CA GLU A 185 14.29 7.12 10.40
C GLU A 185 14.42 7.06 11.92
N THR A 186 13.81 8.00 12.65
CA THR A 186 13.97 8.14 14.10
C THR A 186 12.90 7.43 14.92
N GLU A 187 11.66 7.47 14.46
CA GLU A 187 10.51 6.83 15.13
C GLU A 187 10.03 5.60 14.35
N GLY A 188 9.94 5.71 13.03
CA GLY A 188 9.41 4.69 12.12
C GLY A 188 8.09 5.12 11.46
N GLU A 189 7.58 4.25 10.62
CA GLU A 189 6.25 4.34 10.00
C GLU A 189 5.28 3.48 10.82
N TRP A 190 4.16 4.07 11.20
CA TRP A 190 3.10 3.40 11.95
C TRP A 190 2.05 2.87 11.00
N SER A 191 1.74 1.58 11.12
CA SER A 191 0.62 0.95 10.41
C SER A 191 -0.49 0.66 11.41
N LEU A 192 -1.66 1.26 11.19
CA LEU A 192 -2.85 1.05 12.00
C LEU A 192 -3.82 0.16 11.22
N LEU A 193 -4.24 -0.94 11.82
CA LEU A 193 -5.08 -1.95 11.18
C LEU A 193 -6.51 -1.86 11.71
N PHE A 194 -7.44 -1.91 10.77
CA PHE A 194 -8.88 -1.83 11.03
C PHE A 194 -9.58 -3.02 10.38
N PHE A 195 -10.57 -3.58 11.07
CA PHE A 195 -11.46 -4.63 10.55
C PHE A 195 -12.90 -4.22 10.77
N GLY A 196 -13.71 -4.24 9.71
CA GLY A 196 -15.10 -3.80 9.78
C GLY A 196 -15.28 -2.36 10.26
N GLY A 197 -14.30 -1.49 10.01
CA GLY A 197 -14.26 -0.09 10.46
C GLY A 197 -13.77 0.12 11.89
N ALA A 198 -13.55 -0.94 12.68
CA ALA A 198 -13.04 -0.84 14.05
C ALA A 198 -11.51 -0.95 14.08
N PHE A 199 -10.85 -0.08 14.85
CA PHE A 199 -9.40 -0.21 15.13
C PHE A 199 -9.14 -1.54 15.86
N SER A 200 -8.12 -2.25 15.38
CA SER A 200 -7.69 -3.53 15.94
C SER A 200 -6.37 -3.41 16.68
N HIS A 201 -5.32 -3.05 15.97
CA HIS A 201 -3.98 -2.95 16.54
C HIS A 201 -3.09 -2.07 15.66
N ALA A 202 -1.93 -1.72 16.18
CA ALA A 202 -0.91 -1.02 15.44
C ALA A 202 0.43 -1.76 15.47
N LEU A 203 1.24 -1.49 14.47
CA LEU A 203 2.64 -1.88 14.42
C LEU A 203 3.49 -0.70 13.95
N VAL A 204 4.73 -0.66 14.40
CA VAL A 204 5.72 0.30 13.94
C VAL A 204 6.76 -0.41 13.09
N LYS A 205 7.04 0.16 11.93
CA LYS A 205 8.04 -0.30 10.97
C LYS A 205 9.24 0.62 11.03
N ARG A 206 10.40 0.10 11.43
CA ARG A 206 11.65 0.86 11.51
C ARG A 206 12.60 0.41 10.42
N PRO A 207 13.11 1.33 9.58
CA PRO A 207 14.10 1.00 8.58
C PRO A 207 15.39 0.48 9.24
N LYS A 208 16.18 -0.29 8.50
CA LYS A 208 17.54 -0.64 8.96
C LYS A 208 18.41 0.63 8.98
N PRO A 209 19.47 0.68 9.83
CA PRO A 209 20.40 1.80 9.84
C PRO A 209 20.95 2.13 8.45
N GLY A 210 20.84 3.40 8.04
CA GLY A 210 21.29 3.89 6.74
C GLY A 210 20.29 3.69 5.59
N ASP A 211 19.09 3.21 5.87
CA ASP A 211 17.98 3.15 4.93
C ASP A 211 16.79 3.95 5.50
N TYR A 212 15.83 4.31 4.65
CA TYR A 212 14.59 4.96 5.04
C TYR A 212 13.34 4.13 4.66
N ARG A 213 13.55 3.03 3.92
CA ARG A 213 12.47 2.16 3.46
C ARG A 213 12.02 1.24 4.59
N THR A 214 10.72 1.21 4.82
CA THR A 214 10.09 0.53 5.97
C THR A 214 9.56 -0.86 5.65
N GLN A 215 9.80 -1.37 4.44
CA GLN A 215 9.37 -2.71 4.04
C GLN A 215 10.39 -3.77 4.44
N GLY A 216 9.92 -4.92 4.95
CA GLY A 216 10.76 -6.04 5.41
C GLY A 216 11.76 -6.53 4.37
N MET A 217 11.40 -6.51 3.07
CA MET A 217 12.30 -6.87 1.97
C MET A 217 13.55 -5.97 1.86
N HIS A 218 13.52 -4.78 2.47
CA HIS A 218 14.67 -3.87 2.57
C HIS A 218 15.39 -3.97 3.92
N GLY A 219 15.00 -4.95 4.75
CA GLY A 219 15.61 -5.19 6.05
C GLY A 219 15.03 -4.35 7.19
N ALA A 220 13.87 -3.72 6.98
CA ALA A 220 13.15 -3.07 8.06
C ALA A 220 12.64 -4.09 9.09
N ARG A 221 12.45 -3.61 10.32
CA ARG A 221 11.90 -4.40 11.43
C ARG A 221 10.51 -3.90 11.76
N GLU A 222 9.60 -4.84 11.92
CA GLU A 222 8.22 -4.59 12.33
C GLU A 222 8.02 -5.08 13.76
N ALA A 223 7.31 -4.29 14.56
CA ALA A 223 6.98 -4.65 15.94
C ALA A 223 5.57 -4.17 16.27
N ALA A 224 4.77 -5.03 16.92
CA ALA A 224 3.52 -4.60 17.52
C ALA A 224 3.82 -3.56 18.63
N ALA A 225 3.05 -2.49 18.64
CA ALA A 225 3.19 -1.42 19.61
C ALA A 225 1.86 -0.66 19.77
N ASP A 226 1.67 -0.02 20.91
CA ASP A 226 0.54 0.88 21.09
C ASP A 226 0.73 2.11 20.20
N ALA A 227 -0.32 2.48 19.49
CA ALA A 227 -0.31 3.66 18.63
C ALA A 227 -0.07 4.92 19.48
N PRO A 228 0.76 5.86 19.01
CA PRO A 228 0.94 7.13 19.71
C PRO A 228 -0.37 7.94 19.76
N ASP A 229 -0.46 8.85 20.73
CA ASP A 229 -1.60 9.74 20.89
C ASP A 229 -1.93 10.48 19.57
N GLY A 230 -3.21 10.52 19.21
CA GLY A 230 -3.71 11.18 18.00
C GLY A 230 -3.63 10.36 16.71
N PHE A 231 -2.89 9.23 16.70
CA PHE A 231 -2.73 8.43 15.48
C PHE A 231 -3.99 7.64 15.12
N VAL A 232 -4.66 7.05 16.10
CA VAL A 232 -5.90 6.30 15.88
C VAL A 232 -7.01 7.24 15.41
N GLU A 233 -7.15 8.39 16.06
CA GLU A 233 -8.14 9.42 15.71
C GLU A 233 -7.91 9.93 14.28
N THR A 234 -6.66 10.20 13.92
CA THR A 234 -6.29 10.62 12.55
C THR A 234 -6.63 9.54 11.53
N ALA A 235 -6.30 8.28 11.81
CA ALA A 235 -6.59 7.18 10.91
C ALA A 235 -8.10 6.98 10.73
N LEU A 236 -8.90 7.09 11.79
CA LEU A 236 -10.36 7.03 11.71
C LEU A 236 -10.92 8.16 10.85
N ALA A 237 -10.46 9.41 11.07
CA ALA A 237 -10.87 10.55 10.26
C ALA A 237 -10.53 10.38 8.76
N VAL A 238 -9.38 9.79 8.44
CA VAL A 238 -9.04 9.43 7.05
C VAL A 238 -10.02 8.41 6.48
N LEU A 239 -10.36 7.38 7.25
CA LEU A 239 -11.27 6.31 6.78
C LEU A 239 -12.71 6.81 6.56
N GLU A 240 -13.16 7.86 7.25
CA GLU A 240 -14.48 8.49 7.03
C GLU A 240 -14.63 9.08 5.62
N HIS A 241 -13.52 9.42 4.96
CA HIS A 241 -13.53 9.93 3.57
C HIS A 241 -13.59 8.82 2.52
N ILE A 242 -13.45 7.56 2.91
CA ILE A 242 -13.44 6.43 1.96
C ILE A 242 -14.87 5.90 1.79
N PRO A 243 -15.41 5.85 0.56
CA PRO A 243 -16.79 5.44 0.35
C PRO A 243 -17.01 3.95 0.60
N GLY A 244 -18.05 3.63 1.37
CA GLY A 244 -18.56 2.28 1.58
C GLY A 244 -17.92 1.53 2.75
N PRO A 245 -18.48 0.37 3.10
CA PRO A 245 -17.97 -0.45 4.18
C PRO A 245 -16.67 -1.13 3.78
N LEU A 246 -15.64 -0.96 4.60
CA LEU A 246 -14.35 -1.64 4.46
C LEU A 246 -14.33 -2.89 5.34
N ALA A 247 -14.05 -4.05 4.76
CA ALA A 247 -13.82 -5.27 5.52
C ALA A 247 -12.51 -5.18 6.32
N TYR A 248 -11.49 -4.60 5.71
CA TYR A 248 -10.21 -4.30 6.35
C TYR A 248 -9.60 -3.01 5.77
N ALA A 249 -8.78 -2.35 6.58
CA ALA A 249 -7.95 -1.23 6.13
C ALA A 249 -6.64 -1.21 6.92
N ARG A 250 -5.59 -0.69 6.29
CA ARG A 250 -4.34 -0.30 6.93
C ARG A 250 -4.07 1.15 6.59
N VAL A 251 -3.95 1.97 7.62
CA VAL A 251 -3.59 3.38 7.49
C VAL A 251 -2.15 3.54 7.94
N ASP A 252 -1.29 3.93 7.02
CA ASP A 252 0.14 4.14 7.28
C ASP A 252 0.39 5.63 7.58
N LEU A 253 0.93 5.92 8.77
CA LEU A 253 1.16 7.27 9.29
C LEU A 253 2.62 7.48 9.70
N VAL A 254 3.12 8.68 9.49
CA VAL A 254 4.43 9.13 10.00
C VAL A 254 4.24 10.47 10.72
N ARG A 255 5.00 10.70 11.78
CA ARG A 255 4.96 11.99 12.48
C ARG A 255 5.52 13.11 11.62
N GLY A 256 4.74 14.16 11.46
CA GLY A 256 5.11 15.38 10.75
C GLY A 256 6.08 16.25 11.55
N PRO A 257 6.62 17.32 10.93
CA PRO A 257 7.55 18.25 11.59
C PRO A 257 6.95 18.99 12.79
N ASP A 258 5.65 19.19 12.81
CA ASP A 258 4.88 19.81 13.89
C ASP A 258 4.46 18.83 14.99
N GLY A 259 4.82 17.56 14.86
CA GLY A 259 4.46 16.48 15.78
C GLY A 259 3.12 15.79 15.48
N ALA A 260 2.31 16.31 14.55
CA ALA A 260 1.06 15.69 14.14
C ALA A 260 1.30 14.48 13.20
N PRO A 261 0.40 13.47 13.21
CA PRO A 261 0.50 12.35 12.26
C PRO A 261 0.13 12.79 10.84
N LEU A 262 0.89 12.33 9.86
CA LEU A 262 0.67 12.54 8.43
C LEU A 262 0.46 11.20 7.71
N LEU A 263 -0.54 11.14 6.82
CA LEU A 263 -0.85 9.99 5.99
C LEU A 263 0.22 9.81 4.90
N MET A 264 0.68 8.55 4.67
CA MET A 264 1.76 8.21 3.76
C MET A 264 1.28 7.60 2.43
#